data_8d65980ea0b241c3f5a131f8e4b8fdce
#
_entry.id   8d65980ea0b241c3f5a131f8e4b8fdce
#
_cell.length_a   1.000
_cell.length_b   1.000
_cell.length_c   1.000
_cell.angle_alpha   90.00
_cell.angle_beta   90.00
_cell.angle_gamma   90.00
#
_symmetry.space_group_name_H-M   'P 1'
#
loop_
_entity.id
_entity.type
_entity.pdbx_description
1 polymer ?
#
loop_
_entity_poly.entity_id
_entity_poly.type
_entity_poly.pdbx_seq_one_letter_code
_entity_poly.pdbx_strand_id
1 'polypeptide(L)'
;MNYDFAAIEKKWQANWEKTKPYAAITGDKRPKFYGLIEFPYPSGQGLHVGHPRPFTAMDIVTRKKRMQGYNVLFPIGFDAFGLPTENYAIKNHIHPAIVTKNNIENFTK
;
A
#
# COMPACT_ATOMS: atom_id res chain seq x y z
N MET A 1 -29.62 12.72 -5.08
CA MET A 1 -28.23 13.19 -5.11
C MET A 1 -27.36 12.05 -5.60
N ASN A 2 -26.66 12.23 -6.69
CA ASN A 2 -25.67 11.21 -7.10
C ASN A 2 -24.40 11.44 -6.29
N TYR A 3 -23.92 10.40 -5.61
CA TYR A 3 -22.66 10.45 -4.88
C TYR A 3 -21.50 10.29 -5.88
N ASP A 4 -20.74 11.37 -6.11
CA ASP A 4 -19.57 11.36 -7.00
C ASP A 4 -18.35 10.87 -6.25
N PHE A 5 -18.20 9.56 -6.17
CA PHE A 5 -17.08 8.92 -5.48
C PHE A 5 -15.73 9.25 -6.15
N ALA A 6 -15.67 9.36 -7.48
CA ALA A 6 -14.43 9.61 -8.20
C ALA A 6 -13.85 11.00 -7.87
N ALA A 7 -14.69 12.04 -7.82
CA ALA A 7 -14.26 13.39 -7.43
C ALA A 7 -13.83 13.42 -5.95
N ILE A 8 -14.55 12.70 -5.07
CA ILE A 8 -14.24 12.66 -3.64
C ILE A 8 -12.92 11.93 -3.40
N GLU A 9 -12.71 10.78 -4.02
CA GLU A 9 -11.46 10.02 -3.92
C GLU A 9 -10.26 10.84 -4.38
N LYS A 10 -10.34 11.44 -5.55
CA LYS A 10 -9.28 12.30 -6.09
C LYS A 10 -8.93 13.46 -5.16
N LYS A 11 -9.96 14.12 -4.60
CA LYS A 11 -9.78 15.19 -3.61
C LYS A 11 -9.02 14.74 -2.38
N TRP A 12 -9.43 13.59 -1.82
CA TRP A 12 -8.82 13.10 -0.58
C TRP A 12 -7.43 12.52 -0.80
N GLN A 13 -7.17 11.83 -1.91
CA GLN A 13 -5.83 11.40 -2.27
C GLN A 13 -4.85 12.58 -2.35
N ALA A 14 -5.22 13.65 -3.06
CA ALA A 14 -4.41 14.87 -3.14
C ALA A 14 -4.19 15.52 -1.76
N ASN A 15 -5.21 15.52 -0.90
CA ASN A 15 -5.09 16.05 0.45
C ASN A 15 -4.15 15.21 1.32
N TRP A 16 -4.22 13.88 1.25
CA TRP A 16 -3.35 12.98 2.01
C TRP A 16 -1.90 13.07 1.58
N GLU A 17 -1.64 13.21 0.28
CA GLU A 17 -0.28 13.46 -0.23
C GLU A 17 0.30 14.77 0.33
N LYS A 18 -0.50 15.81 0.42
CA LYS A 18 -0.08 17.10 0.95
C LYS A 18 0.12 17.09 2.47
N THR A 19 -0.82 16.51 3.20
CA THR A 19 -0.87 16.61 4.68
C THR A 19 -0.18 15.44 5.38
N LYS A 20 0.02 14.32 4.68
CA LYS A 20 0.62 13.07 5.17
C LYS A 20 0.10 12.63 6.56
N PRO A 21 -1.23 12.57 6.76
CA PRO A 21 -1.83 12.38 8.08
C PRO A 21 -1.54 11.00 8.67
N TYR A 22 -1.06 10.08 7.86
CA TYR A 22 -0.76 8.70 8.26
C TYR A 22 0.74 8.45 8.50
N ALA A 23 1.59 9.47 8.37
CA ALA A 23 3.02 9.32 8.63
C ALA A 23 3.29 9.07 10.12
N ALA A 24 4.13 8.10 10.43
CA ALA A 24 4.67 7.92 11.76
C ALA A 24 5.78 8.94 12.03
N ILE A 25 5.86 9.42 13.26
CA ILE A 25 6.84 10.45 13.66
C ILE A 25 7.93 9.79 14.50
N THR A 26 9.16 9.83 14.03
CA THR A 26 10.30 9.31 14.79
C THR A 26 10.55 10.19 16.03
N GLY A 27 10.74 9.54 17.18
CA GLY A 27 10.97 10.25 18.45
C GLY A 27 9.72 10.80 19.15
N ASP A 28 8.54 10.60 18.57
CA ASP A 28 7.27 10.99 19.20
C ASP A 28 7.08 10.28 20.56
N LYS A 29 6.58 11.03 21.56
CA LYS A 29 6.34 10.54 22.93
C LYS A 29 5.03 9.76 23.08
N ARG A 30 4.13 9.82 22.10
CA ARG A 30 2.88 9.05 22.11
C ARG A 30 3.16 7.55 22.17
N PRO A 31 2.26 6.74 22.73
CA PRO A 31 2.41 5.28 22.69
C PRO A 31 2.50 4.82 21.22
N LYS A 32 3.39 3.87 20.96
CA LYS A 32 3.65 3.37 19.62
C LYS A 32 2.73 2.20 19.29
N PHE A 33 2.28 2.16 18.06
CA PHE A 33 1.58 1.01 17.50
C PHE A 33 2.18 0.68 16.14
N TYR A 34 2.58 -0.56 15.96
CA TYR A 34 3.12 -1.07 14.70
C TYR A 34 2.13 -2.06 14.08
N GLY A 35 1.54 -1.70 12.94
CA GLY A 35 0.74 -2.60 12.11
C GLY A 35 1.61 -3.18 11.00
N LEU A 36 1.65 -4.50 10.90
CA LEU A 36 2.37 -5.19 9.82
C LEU A 36 1.39 -5.98 8.98
N ILE A 37 1.58 -5.89 7.67
CA ILE A 37 0.89 -6.70 6.67
C ILE A 37 1.90 -7.19 5.65
N GLU A 38 1.60 -8.32 5.06
CA GLU A 38 2.40 -8.91 4.00
C GLU A 38 2.44 -8.01 2.77
N PHE A 39 3.65 -7.74 2.26
CA PHE A 39 3.82 -6.95 1.06
C PHE A 39 3.54 -7.79 -0.18
N PRO A 40 2.78 -7.30 -1.15
CA PRO A 40 2.49 -8.05 -2.35
C PRO A 40 3.72 -8.17 -3.26
N TYR A 41 3.83 -9.30 -3.96
CA TYR A 41 4.76 -9.41 -5.07
C TYR A 41 4.29 -8.53 -6.24
N PRO A 42 5.18 -7.73 -6.86
CA PRO A 42 4.84 -6.97 -8.06
C PRO A 42 4.85 -7.89 -9.31
N SER A 43 4.03 -8.92 -9.27
CA SER A 43 3.87 -9.93 -10.33
C SER A 43 2.46 -9.86 -10.92
N GLY A 44 2.35 -10.11 -12.23
CA GLY A 44 1.08 -10.07 -12.94
C GLY A 44 0.54 -8.65 -13.18
N GLN A 45 -0.74 -8.55 -13.48
CA GLN A 45 -1.38 -7.30 -13.94
C GLN A 45 -2.02 -6.47 -12.82
N GLY A 46 -1.95 -6.89 -11.58
CA GLY A 46 -2.57 -6.18 -10.46
C GLY A 46 -2.73 -7.05 -9.21
N LEU A 47 -3.34 -6.46 -8.20
CA LEU A 47 -3.70 -7.14 -6.97
C LEU A 47 -4.94 -8.02 -7.19
N HIS A 48 -5.02 -9.15 -6.50
CA HIS A 48 -6.19 -10.03 -6.53
C HIS A 48 -7.11 -9.78 -5.32
N VAL A 49 -8.32 -10.32 -5.36
CA VAL A 49 -9.36 -10.12 -4.32
C VAL A 49 -8.97 -10.57 -2.90
N GLY A 50 -7.93 -11.38 -2.76
CA GLY A 50 -7.37 -11.76 -1.46
C GLY A 50 -6.63 -10.62 -0.75
N HIS A 51 -6.10 -9.64 -1.47
CA HIS A 51 -5.39 -8.51 -0.88
C HIS A 51 -6.29 -7.52 -0.13
N PRO A 52 -7.46 -7.10 -0.65
CA PRO A 52 -8.31 -6.14 0.06
C PRO A 52 -8.71 -6.58 1.47
N ARG A 53 -8.90 -7.85 1.72
CA ARG A 53 -9.35 -8.36 3.01
C ARG A 53 -8.40 -8.01 4.15
N PRO A 54 -7.11 -8.42 4.15
CA PRO A 54 -6.18 -8.06 5.21
C PRO A 54 -5.82 -6.57 5.20
N PHE A 55 -5.69 -5.95 4.02
CA PHE A 55 -5.37 -4.51 3.93
C PHE A 55 -6.47 -3.66 4.56
N THR A 56 -7.74 -3.92 4.25
CA THR A 56 -8.88 -3.20 4.82
C THR A 56 -8.96 -3.41 6.33
N ALA A 57 -8.80 -4.64 6.81
CA ALA A 57 -8.84 -4.94 8.24
C ALA A 57 -7.75 -4.17 9.02
N MET A 58 -6.52 -4.17 8.51
CA MET A 58 -5.41 -3.45 9.14
C MET A 58 -5.55 -1.93 9.02
N ASP A 59 -6.09 -1.40 7.93
CA ASP A 59 -6.38 0.02 7.79
C ASP A 59 -7.38 0.49 8.85
N ILE A 60 -8.46 -0.26 9.07
CA ILE A 60 -9.44 0.03 10.13
C ILE A 60 -8.78 0.06 11.50
N VAL A 61 -7.99 -0.95 11.84
CA VAL A 61 -7.30 -1.04 13.14
C VAL A 61 -6.33 0.13 13.33
N THR A 62 -5.53 0.44 12.32
CA THR A 62 -4.52 1.50 12.40
C THR A 62 -5.14 2.89 12.47
N ARG A 63 -6.24 3.14 11.76
CA ARG A 63 -7.03 4.38 11.89
C ARG A 63 -7.61 4.52 13.29
N LYS A 64 -8.21 3.46 13.82
CA LYS A 64 -8.70 3.45 15.20
C LYS A 64 -7.58 3.77 16.21
N LYS A 65 -6.39 3.18 16.05
CA LYS A 65 -5.24 3.47 16.92
C LYS A 65 -4.80 4.93 16.84
N ARG A 66 -4.78 5.53 15.65
CA ARG A 66 -4.50 6.98 15.50
C ARG A 66 -5.54 7.83 16.23
N MET A 67 -6.82 7.51 16.11
CA MET A 67 -7.89 8.22 16.82
C MET A 67 -7.76 8.07 18.35
N GLN A 68 -7.16 6.99 18.84
CA GLN A 68 -6.86 6.76 20.27
C GLN A 68 -5.56 7.46 20.73
N GLY A 69 -4.90 8.23 19.87
CA GLY A 69 -3.70 8.99 20.21
C GLY A 69 -2.39 8.25 20.08
N TYR A 70 -2.36 7.09 19.41
CA TYR A 70 -1.10 6.38 19.15
C TYR A 70 -0.32 7.01 17.98
N ASN A 71 1.01 6.94 18.07
CA ASN A 71 1.88 7.12 16.92
C ASN A 71 1.95 5.78 16.17
N VAL A 72 1.31 5.73 15.02
CA VAL A 72 1.08 4.47 14.29
C VAL A 72 2.02 4.37 13.09
N LEU A 73 2.82 3.30 13.05
CA LEU A 73 3.56 2.88 11.88
C LEU A 73 2.80 1.75 11.19
N PHE A 74 2.32 1.99 9.97
CA PHE A 74 1.70 0.99 9.12
C PHE A 74 2.29 1.13 7.71
N PRO A 75 3.45 0.53 7.45
CA PRO A 75 4.13 0.63 6.17
C PRO A 75 3.48 -0.29 5.13
N ILE A 76 3.56 0.12 3.88
CA ILE A 76 3.28 -0.70 2.71
C ILE A 76 4.46 -0.63 1.74
N GLY A 77 4.68 -1.68 1.01
CA GLY A 77 5.74 -1.78 0.02
C GLY A 77 5.49 -2.94 -0.92
N PHE A 78 6.54 -3.38 -1.60
CA PHE A 78 6.49 -4.51 -2.52
C PHE A 78 7.59 -5.51 -2.18
N ASP A 79 7.24 -6.80 -2.19
CA ASP A 79 8.21 -7.89 -2.16
C ASP A 79 8.75 -8.07 -3.59
N ALA A 80 9.81 -7.31 -3.90
CA ALA A 80 10.32 -7.15 -5.26
C ALA A 80 11.23 -8.30 -5.72
N PHE A 81 11.61 -9.21 -4.80
CA PHE A 81 12.53 -10.31 -5.07
C PHE A 81 11.83 -11.66 -4.84
N GLY A 82 11.17 -12.18 -5.87
CA GLY A 82 10.45 -13.43 -5.72
C GLY A 82 10.29 -14.20 -7.02
N LEU A 83 10.14 -15.53 -6.90
CA LEU A 83 9.92 -16.47 -8.01
C LEU A 83 8.79 -16.05 -8.97
N PRO A 84 7.64 -15.49 -8.51
CA PRO A 84 6.57 -15.10 -9.43
C PRO A 84 7.03 -14.09 -10.49
N THR A 85 7.79 -13.07 -10.09
CA THR A 85 8.33 -12.07 -11.03
C THR A 85 9.44 -12.65 -11.91
N GLU A 86 10.31 -13.47 -11.34
CA GLU A 86 11.40 -14.12 -12.07
C GLU A 86 10.87 -15.10 -13.13
N ASN A 87 9.91 -15.94 -12.77
CA ASN A 87 9.28 -16.87 -13.71
C ASN A 87 8.56 -16.15 -14.85
N TYR A 88 7.88 -15.03 -14.53
CA TYR A 88 7.27 -14.20 -15.56
C TYR A 88 8.33 -13.59 -16.49
N ALA A 89 9.42 -13.09 -15.95
CA ALA A 89 10.52 -12.51 -16.70
C ALA A 89 11.18 -13.52 -17.65
N ILE A 90 11.46 -14.72 -17.15
CA ILE A 90 12.02 -15.83 -17.95
C ILE A 90 11.07 -16.20 -19.11
N LYS A 91 9.79 -16.38 -18.81
CA LYS A 91 8.77 -16.76 -19.82
C LYS A 91 8.64 -15.73 -20.94
N ASN A 92 8.82 -14.45 -20.61
CA ASN A 92 8.64 -13.36 -21.56
C ASN A 92 9.96 -12.80 -22.12
N HIS A 93 11.10 -13.41 -21.76
CA HIS A 93 12.44 -12.94 -22.19
C HIS A 93 12.71 -11.48 -21.83
N ILE A 94 12.27 -11.04 -20.64
CA ILE A 94 12.41 -9.67 -20.15
C ILE A 94 13.24 -9.71 -18.86
N HIS A 95 14.08 -8.70 -18.64
CA HIS A 95 14.85 -8.62 -17.40
C HIS A 95 13.92 -8.40 -16.17
N PRO A 96 14.08 -9.15 -15.07
CA PRO A 96 13.19 -9.05 -13.89
C PRO A 96 13.03 -7.62 -13.35
N ALA A 97 14.09 -6.83 -13.33
CA ALA A 97 14.03 -5.43 -12.86
C ALA A 97 13.05 -4.57 -13.68
N ILE A 98 12.92 -4.81 -14.98
CA ILE A 98 11.99 -4.08 -15.84
C ILE A 98 10.54 -4.47 -15.50
N VAL A 99 10.30 -5.77 -15.32
CA VAL A 99 8.99 -6.29 -14.92
C VAL A 99 8.57 -5.70 -13.58
N THR A 100 9.46 -5.77 -12.59
CA THR A 100 9.23 -5.23 -11.23
C THR A 100 8.88 -3.75 -11.28
N LYS A 101 9.68 -2.94 -11.99
CA LYS A 101 9.43 -1.50 -12.10
C LYS A 101 8.07 -1.20 -12.70
N ASN A 102 7.75 -1.80 -13.84
CA ASN A 102 6.49 -1.55 -14.54
C ASN A 102 5.27 -1.97 -13.70
N ASN A 103 5.38 -3.10 -12.99
CA ASN A 103 4.31 -3.59 -12.15
C ASN A 103 4.11 -2.71 -10.91
N ILE A 104 5.18 -2.24 -10.27
CA ILE A 104 5.09 -1.29 -9.16
C ILE A 104 4.39 0.00 -9.60
N GLU A 105 4.78 0.56 -10.75
CA GLU A 105 4.14 1.75 -11.30
C GLU A 105 2.64 1.53 -11.57
N ASN A 106 2.26 0.34 -12.02
CA ASN A 106 0.86 0.00 -12.27
C ASN A 106 0.06 -0.21 -10.98
N PHE A 107 0.65 -0.83 -9.95
CA PHE A 107 -0.02 -1.09 -8.67
C PHE A 107 -0.18 0.19 -7.82
N THR A 108 0.62 1.20 -8.08
CA THR A 108 0.61 2.47 -7.33
C THR A 108 -0.47 3.43 -7.85
N LYS A 109 -1.00 3.20 -9.04
CA LYS A 109 -2.11 3.99 -9.62
C LYS A 109 -3.45 3.67 -9.00
#